data_3b0004d57456037151ff7a9301b3be6f
#
_entry.id   3b0004d57456037151ff7a9301b3be6f
#
_cell.length_a   1.000
_cell.length_b   1.000
_cell.length_c   1.000
_cell.angle_alpha   90.00
_cell.angle_beta   90.00
_cell.angle_gamma   90.00
#
_symmetry.space_group_name_H-M   'P 1'
#
loop_
_entity.id
_entity.type
_entity.pdbx_description
1 polymer ?
#
loop_
_entity_poly.entity_id
_entity_poly.type
_entity_poly.pdbx_seq_one_letter_code
_entity_poly.pdbx_strand_id
1 'polypeptide(L)'
;MSIHIEPASGPGDVGDIAVADRIEVDPHIVAATDAQSPISEQYRILRTNLQSMRMSSGSPVIVVTSAVHAEGKSVTAINLALTLARQEKLRVVLVDGDLRKSAVHRWLGLGERAEGLSTALARGGELNGSLVRLQHPPLAVLPAGPHPEDPAELLGSSSMKRVLAALKRQFDLIVIDAPPTMLVTDPAILASQADGTLLVVRAGKTQRKTVARAHALLTQMHAKVVGCVLTHVEYYLPGYYQHYYAYRYGEKKEATSDKGQATSSKQQGTSDKKQVSGLGG
;
A
#
# COMPACT_ATOMS: atom_id res chain seq x y z
N MET A 1 5.92 -17.27 -9.43
CA MET A 1 5.73 -15.94 -10.09
C MET A 1 6.22 -16.08 -11.52
N SER A 2 5.35 -15.85 -12.50
CA SER A 2 5.77 -15.81 -13.91
C SER A 2 5.97 -14.35 -14.29
N ILE A 3 7.17 -14.01 -14.80
CA ILE A 3 7.50 -12.68 -15.31
C ILE A 3 7.94 -12.88 -16.75
N HIS A 4 7.39 -12.10 -17.67
CA HIS A 4 7.84 -12.02 -19.05
C HIS A 4 8.08 -10.54 -19.42
N ILE A 5 8.78 -10.30 -20.52
CA ILE A 5 9.14 -8.95 -20.97
C ILE A 5 8.26 -8.60 -22.17
N GLU A 6 7.54 -7.49 -22.07
CA GLU A 6 6.86 -6.86 -23.21
C GLU A 6 7.75 -5.78 -23.80
N PRO A 7 7.99 -5.76 -25.12
CA PRO A 7 8.79 -4.73 -25.77
C PRO A 7 8.09 -3.36 -25.68
N ALA A 8 8.89 -2.31 -25.69
CA ALA A 8 8.40 -0.92 -25.75
C ALA A 8 7.57 -0.70 -27.02
N SER A 9 6.41 -0.04 -26.87
CA SER A 9 5.42 0.08 -27.93
C SER A 9 5.51 1.38 -28.77
N GLY A 10 6.55 2.23 -28.60
CA GLY A 10 6.71 3.45 -29.39
C GLY A 10 7.84 4.40 -28.98
N PRO A 11 8.16 5.41 -29.80
CA PRO A 11 9.19 6.39 -29.48
C PRO A 11 8.76 7.27 -28.28
N GLY A 12 9.54 7.22 -27.20
CA GLY A 12 9.29 7.92 -25.93
C GLY A 12 8.72 7.01 -24.83
N ASP A 13 8.60 5.72 -25.09
CA ASP A 13 8.19 4.70 -24.11
C ASP A 13 9.26 4.49 -23.03
N VAL A 14 8.85 4.04 -21.83
CA VAL A 14 9.74 3.75 -20.70
C VAL A 14 10.64 2.52 -20.94
N GLY A 15 10.69 1.97 -22.14
CA GLY A 15 11.44 0.79 -22.51
C GLY A 15 10.69 -0.51 -22.16
N ASP A 16 11.42 -1.62 -22.17
CA ASP A 16 10.86 -2.94 -21.87
C ASP A 16 10.29 -2.98 -20.46
N ILE A 17 9.05 -3.49 -20.34
CA ILE A 17 8.34 -3.62 -19.06
C ILE A 17 8.22 -5.10 -18.72
N ALA A 18 8.68 -5.47 -17.52
CA ALA A 18 8.47 -6.82 -17.00
C ALA A 18 6.99 -7.00 -16.59
N VAL A 19 6.34 -8.05 -17.09
CA VAL A 19 4.93 -8.37 -16.77
C VAL A 19 4.86 -9.45 -15.72
N ALA A 20 4.10 -9.23 -14.66
CA ALA A 20 3.86 -10.17 -13.57
C ALA A 20 2.41 -10.70 -13.64
N ASP A 21 2.24 -11.96 -14.05
CA ASP A 21 0.92 -12.57 -14.25
C ASP A 21 0.29 -13.09 -12.95
N ARG A 22 1.12 -13.69 -12.09
CA ARG A 22 0.68 -14.24 -10.81
C ARG A 22 1.60 -13.79 -9.70
N ILE A 23 1.07 -13.01 -8.79
CA ILE A 23 1.76 -12.52 -7.60
C ILE A 23 1.01 -12.97 -6.35
N GLU A 24 1.75 -13.28 -5.30
CA GLU A 24 1.21 -13.55 -3.97
C GLU A 24 1.20 -12.25 -3.19
N VAL A 25 0.08 -11.56 -3.23
CA VAL A 25 -0.10 -10.24 -2.59
C VAL A 25 -0.39 -10.42 -1.12
N ASP A 26 0.25 -9.63 -0.26
CA ASP A 26 -0.01 -9.66 1.18
C ASP A 26 -1.50 -9.36 1.49
N PRO A 27 -2.14 -10.05 2.44
CA PRO A 27 -3.55 -9.86 2.80
C PRO A 27 -3.94 -8.44 3.20
N HIS A 28 -3.00 -7.61 3.70
CA HIS A 28 -3.28 -6.20 4.02
C HIS A 28 -3.49 -5.33 2.77
N ILE A 29 -3.15 -5.83 1.59
CA ILE A 29 -3.43 -5.15 0.32
C ILE A 29 -4.85 -5.51 -0.13
N VAL A 30 -5.82 -5.00 0.61
CA VAL A 30 -7.24 -5.33 0.46
C VAL A 30 -7.81 -4.94 -0.91
N ALA A 31 -7.26 -3.93 -1.56
CA ALA A 31 -7.64 -3.57 -2.91
C ALA A 31 -7.37 -4.70 -3.93
N ALA A 32 -6.42 -5.60 -3.66
CA ALA A 32 -6.15 -6.77 -4.49
C ALA A 32 -6.85 -8.03 -3.96
N THR A 33 -6.86 -8.25 -2.65
CA THR A 33 -7.27 -9.50 -2.01
C THR A 33 -8.74 -9.56 -1.64
N ASP A 34 -9.36 -8.42 -1.27
CA ASP A 34 -10.77 -8.31 -0.90
C ASP A 34 -11.35 -6.95 -1.35
N ALA A 35 -11.59 -6.84 -2.66
CA ALA A 35 -12.08 -5.60 -3.27
C ALA A 35 -13.49 -5.17 -2.79
N GLN A 36 -14.24 -6.06 -2.16
CA GLN A 36 -15.58 -5.76 -1.64
C GLN A 36 -15.59 -5.43 -0.14
N SER A 37 -14.44 -5.49 0.51
CA SER A 37 -14.33 -5.19 1.94
C SER A 37 -14.70 -3.74 2.26
N PRO A 38 -15.20 -3.47 3.47
CA PRO A 38 -15.40 -2.11 3.96
C PRO A 38 -14.13 -1.26 3.93
N ILE A 39 -12.97 -1.89 4.10
CA ILE A 39 -11.68 -1.20 4.02
C ILE A 39 -11.40 -0.78 2.57
N SER A 40 -11.68 -1.63 1.60
CA SER A 40 -11.58 -1.27 0.17
C SER A 40 -12.51 -0.11 -0.19
N GLU A 41 -13.70 0.00 0.45
CA GLU A 41 -14.58 1.14 0.26
C GLU A 41 -13.98 2.44 0.79
N GLN A 42 -13.23 2.42 1.89
CA GLN A 42 -12.50 3.60 2.38
C GLN A 42 -11.46 4.09 1.36
N TYR A 43 -10.77 3.18 0.66
CA TYR A 43 -9.87 3.57 -0.42
C TYR A 43 -10.60 4.13 -1.65
N ARG A 44 -11.83 3.68 -1.95
CA ARG A 44 -12.68 4.30 -3.00
C ARG A 44 -13.09 5.72 -2.61
N ILE A 45 -13.46 5.95 -1.34
CA ILE A 45 -13.75 7.29 -0.82
C ILE A 45 -12.51 8.17 -0.90
N LEU A 46 -11.35 7.68 -0.47
CA LEU A 46 -10.08 8.41 -0.57
C LEU A 46 -9.77 8.79 -2.03
N ARG A 47 -9.92 7.85 -2.97
CA ARG A 47 -9.78 8.09 -4.41
C ARG A 47 -10.70 9.24 -4.88
N THR A 48 -12.00 9.15 -4.54
CA THR A 48 -12.98 10.16 -4.94
C THR A 48 -12.63 11.53 -4.40
N ASN A 49 -12.18 11.62 -3.14
CA ASN A 49 -11.74 12.86 -2.53
C ASN A 49 -10.51 13.44 -3.24
N LEU A 50 -9.52 12.60 -3.58
CA LEU A 50 -8.34 13.04 -4.32
C LEU A 50 -8.68 13.56 -5.72
N GLN A 51 -9.59 12.89 -6.44
CA GLN A 51 -10.03 13.31 -7.76
C GLN A 51 -10.85 14.60 -7.74
N SER A 52 -11.59 14.89 -6.67
CA SER A 52 -12.32 16.14 -6.48
C SER A 52 -11.38 17.34 -6.22
N MET A 53 -10.16 17.07 -5.76
CA MET A 53 -9.16 18.12 -5.57
C MET A 53 -8.67 18.58 -6.95
N ARG A 54 -8.76 19.89 -7.23
CA ARG A 54 -8.17 20.45 -8.43
C ARG A 54 -6.65 20.38 -8.33
N MET A 55 -6.08 19.28 -8.75
CA MET A 55 -4.65 19.14 -8.97
C MET A 55 -4.25 19.79 -10.28
N SER A 56 -2.96 20.03 -10.46
CA SER A 56 -2.41 20.64 -11.69
C SER A 56 -2.96 19.92 -12.93
N SER A 57 -3.17 20.65 -14.02
CA SER A 57 -3.53 20.06 -15.29
C SER A 57 -2.40 19.14 -15.77
N GLY A 58 -2.73 17.90 -16.10
CA GLY A 58 -1.76 16.89 -16.55
C GLY A 58 -1.75 15.67 -15.62
N SER A 59 -0.61 15.01 -15.53
CA SER A 59 -0.41 13.79 -14.75
C SER A 59 0.05 14.14 -13.32
N PRO A 60 -0.84 14.21 -12.32
CA PRO A 60 -0.46 14.61 -10.98
C PRO A 60 0.43 13.55 -10.30
N VAL A 61 1.34 14.04 -9.46
CA VAL A 61 2.21 13.25 -8.59
C VAL A 61 1.71 13.37 -7.15
N ILE A 62 1.38 12.25 -6.53
CA ILE A 62 0.93 12.16 -5.14
C ILE A 62 1.98 11.42 -4.32
N VAL A 63 2.56 12.09 -3.34
CA VAL A 63 3.43 11.44 -2.34
C VAL A 63 2.61 10.96 -1.15
N VAL A 64 2.83 9.73 -0.74
CA VAL A 64 2.26 9.14 0.48
C VAL A 64 3.39 8.94 1.47
N THR A 65 3.35 9.63 2.59
CA THR A 65 4.34 9.53 3.67
C THR A 65 3.66 9.45 5.03
N SER A 66 4.45 9.34 6.10
CA SER A 66 3.95 9.29 7.47
C SER A 66 4.86 10.10 8.40
N ALA A 67 4.42 10.38 9.62
CA ALA A 67 5.27 11.05 10.60
C ALA A 67 6.39 10.11 11.08
N VAL A 68 6.04 8.86 11.44
CA VAL A 68 6.97 7.86 11.98
C VAL A 68 6.79 6.50 11.28
N HIS A 69 7.60 5.52 11.67
CA HIS A 69 7.48 4.15 11.13
C HIS A 69 6.18 3.45 11.54
N ALA A 70 5.79 2.45 10.75
CA ALA A 70 4.67 1.55 11.03
C ALA A 70 3.30 2.25 11.20
N GLU A 71 3.08 3.33 10.45
CA GLU A 71 1.78 4.03 10.37
C GLU A 71 0.92 3.54 9.19
N GLY A 72 1.44 2.62 8.36
CA GLY A 72 0.71 2.06 7.22
C GLY A 72 0.89 2.84 5.90
N LYS A 73 1.93 3.69 5.76
CA LYS A 73 2.18 4.49 4.55
C LYS A 73 2.23 3.65 3.27
N SER A 74 3.05 2.61 3.24
CA SER A 74 3.25 1.75 2.05
C SER A 74 1.98 0.96 1.72
N VAL A 75 1.30 0.41 2.73
CA VAL A 75 0.01 -0.25 2.56
C VAL A 75 -1.03 0.71 2.00
N THR A 76 -1.05 1.96 2.49
CA THR A 76 -1.95 3.01 1.98
C THR A 76 -1.61 3.38 0.54
N ALA A 77 -0.34 3.58 0.21
CA ALA A 77 0.11 3.92 -1.15
C ALA A 77 -0.27 2.83 -2.16
N ILE A 78 -0.03 1.56 -1.82
CA ILE A 78 -0.33 0.40 -2.68
C ILE A 78 -1.85 0.26 -2.88
N ASN A 79 -2.64 0.25 -1.80
CA ASN A 79 -4.10 0.11 -1.89
C ASN A 79 -4.73 1.28 -2.67
N LEU A 80 -4.25 2.50 -2.47
CA LEU A 80 -4.69 3.67 -3.23
C LEU A 80 -4.37 3.52 -4.72
N ALA A 81 -3.12 3.16 -5.06
CA ALA A 81 -2.69 2.97 -6.45
C ALA A 81 -3.50 1.88 -7.16
N LEU A 82 -3.73 0.74 -6.50
CA LEU A 82 -4.56 -0.35 -7.03
C LEU A 82 -6.03 0.07 -7.20
N THR A 83 -6.57 0.84 -6.25
CA THR A 83 -7.95 1.35 -6.33
C THR A 83 -8.12 2.36 -7.47
N LEU A 84 -7.10 3.18 -7.72
CA LEU A 84 -7.05 4.10 -8.86
C LEU A 84 -6.92 3.36 -10.19
N ALA A 85 -6.04 2.36 -10.26
CA ALA A 85 -5.80 1.56 -11.46
C ALA A 85 -7.00 0.70 -11.89
N ARG A 86 -7.99 0.47 -11.01
CA ARG A 86 -9.25 -0.20 -11.37
C ARG A 86 -10.19 0.67 -12.19
N GLN A 87 -9.92 1.96 -12.31
CA GLN A 87 -10.72 2.83 -13.16
C GLN A 87 -10.35 2.62 -14.63
N GLU A 88 -11.37 2.40 -15.44
CA GLU A 88 -11.18 2.29 -16.88
C GLU A 88 -10.44 3.51 -17.44
N LYS A 89 -9.48 3.27 -18.31
CA LYS A 89 -8.68 4.28 -19.03
C LYS A 89 -7.72 5.11 -18.16
N LEU A 90 -7.57 4.85 -16.85
CA LEU A 90 -6.61 5.56 -16.01
C LEU A 90 -5.30 4.74 -15.90
N ARG A 91 -4.23 5.23 -16.48
CA ARG A 91 -2.90 4.64 -16.39
C ARG A 91 -2.23 5.13 -15.11
N VAL A 92 -2.02 4.24 -14.16
CA VAL A 92 -1.43 4.55 -12.86
C VAL A 92 -0.07 3.89 -12.70
N VAL A 93 0.90 4.61 -12.14
CA VAL A 93 2.17 4.04 -11.71
C VAL A 93 2.36 4.27 -10.21
N LEU A 94 2.80 3.21 -9.52
CA LEU A 94 3.24 3.25 -8.14
C LEU A 94 4.78 3.23 -8.11
N VAL A 95 5.38 4.21 -7.45
CA VAL A 95 6.83 4.34 -7.29
C VAL A 95 7.21 4.06 -5.84
N ASP A 96 8.12 3.14 -5.60
CA ASP A 96 8.74 2.94 -4.29
C ASP A 96 9.90 3.94 -4.11
N GLY A 97 9.59 5.07 -3.48
CA GLY A 97 10.55 6.14 -3.16
C GLY A 97 11.23 5.97 -1.81
N ASP A 98 10.93 4.92 -1.04
CA ASP A 98 11.65 4.58 0.19
C ASP A 98 12.89 3.76 -0.14
N LEU A 99 13.92 4.42 -0.70
CA LEU A 99 15.19 3.78 -1.09
C LEU A 99 15.98 3.25 0.12
N ARG A 100 15.56 3.58 1.36
CA ARG A 100 16.22 3.14 2.60
C ARG A 100 15.65 1.85 3.15
N LYS A 101 14.30 1.71 3.09
CA LYS A 101 13.56 0.54 3.61
C LYS A 101 12.42 0.20 2.66
N SER A 102 12.79 -0.09 1.42
CA SER A 102 11.84 -0.46 0.37
C SER A 102 10.90 -1.59 0.84
N ALA A 103 9.62 -1.46 0.53
CA ALA A 103 8.61 -2.38 1.00
C ALA A 103 7.60 -2.80 -0.09
N VAL A 104 7.41 -1.98 -1.11
CA VAL A 104 6.39 -2.21 -2.15
C VAL A 104 6.54 -3.58 -2.82
N HIS A 105 7.78 -3.96 -3.16
CA HIS A 105 8.04 -5.26 -3.80
C HIS A 105 7.61 -6.44 -2.92
N ARG A 106 7.80 -6.38 -1.60
CA ARG A 106 7.41 -7.44 -0.66
C ARG A 106 5.89 -7.53 -0.50
N TRP A 107 5.22 -6.38 -0.31
CA TRP A 107 3.76 -6.33 -0.18
C TRP A 107 3.05 -6.84 -1.43
N LEU A 108 3.64 -6.64 -2.60
CA LEU A 108 3.11 -7.09 -3.89
C LEU A 108 3.64 -8.46 -4.34
N GLY A 109 4.50 -9.11 -3.56
CA GLY A 109 5.06 -10.42 -3.93
C GLY A 109 5.93 -10.41 -5.20
N LEU A 110 6.57 -9.27 -5.50
CA LEU A 110 7.38 -9.12 -6.72
C LEU A 110 8.80 -9.70 -6.62
N GLY A 111 9.20 -10.13 -5.41
CA GLY A 111 10.58 -10.55 -5.13
C GLY A 111 11.56 -9.38 -5.15
N GLU A 112 12.83 -9.67 -4.84
CA GLU A 112 13.89 -8.67 -4.96
C GLU A 112 14.18 -8.36 -6.42
N ARG A 113 14.43 -7.09 -6.73
CA ARG A 113 14.67 -6.61 -8.09
C ARG A 113 16.03 -5.96 -8.19
N ALA A 114 16.81 -6.36 -9.20
CA ALA A 114 18.06 -5.73 -9.54
C ALA A 114 17.89 -4.35 -10.19
N GLU A 115 16.71 -4.09 -10.78
CA GLU A 115 16.35 -2.85 -11.46
C GLU A 115 15.19 -2.16 -10.72
N GLY A 116 15.25 -0.83 -10.64
CA GLY A 116 14.22 -0.01 -10.01
C GLY A 116 14.58 1.47 -10.02
N LEU A 117 13.97 2.24 -9.13
CA LEU A 117 14.17 3.70 -9.06
C LEU A 117 15.65 4.07 -8.85
N SER A 118 16.36 3.42 -7.93
CA SER A 118 17.76 3.73 -7.63
C SER A 118 18.68 3.53 -8.84
N THR A 119 18.51 2.43 -9.59
CA THR A 119 19.28 2.16 -10.80
C THR A 119 18.91 3.10 -11.93
N ALA A 120 17.63 3.43 -12.10
CA ALA A 120 17.18 4.43 -13.07
C ALA A 120 17.79 5.81 -12.78
N LEU A 121 17.83 6.22 -11.51
CA LEU A 121 18.44 7.48 -11.09
C LEU A 121 19.96 7.51 -11.36
N ALA A 122 20.67 6.43 -11.06
CA ALA A 122 22.09 6.29 -11.32
C ALA A 122 22.43 6.35 -12.83
N ARG A 123 21.51 5.86 -13.69
CA ARG A 123 21.61 5.92 -15.16
C ARG A 123 21.11 7.25 -15.74
N GLY A 124 21.01 8.29 -14.94
CA GLY A 124 20.59 9.61 -15.44
C GLY A 124 19.07 9.73 -15.68
N GLY A 125 18.26 8.85 -15.17
CA GLY A 125 16.78 8.88 -15.27
C GLY A 125 16.22 7.99 -16.38
N GLU A 126 17.01 7.06 -16.91
CA GLU A 126 16.54 6.05 -17.88
C GLU A 126 15.79 4.93 -17.16
N LEU A 127 14.57 4.63 -17.60
CA LEU A 127 13.64 3.68 -16.96
C LEU A 127 13.70 2.26 -17.55
N ASN A 128 14.58 2.01 -18.55
CA ASN A 128 14.65 0.74 -19.26
C ASN A 128 14.76 -0.46 -18.31
N GLY A 129 13.79 -1.38 -18.38
CA GLY A 129 13.72 -2.59 -17.54
C GLY A 129 13.42 -2.36 -16.06
N SER A 130 13.23 -1.10 -15.61
CA SER A 130 13.00 -0.78 -14.20
C SER A 130 11.53 -0.93 -13.78
N LEU A 131 10.59 -0.91 -14.74
CA LEU A 131 9.15 -1.02 -14.47
C LEU A 131 8.67 -2.48 -14.49
N VAL A 132 7.69 -2.78 -13.64
CA VAL A 132 6.93 -4.02 -13.62
C VAL A 132 5.45 -3.69 -13.81
N ARG A 133 4.76 -4.38 -14.71
CA ARG A 133 3.32 -4.26 -14.91
C ARG A 133 2.59 -5.42 -14.24
N LEU A 134 1.64 -5.11 -13.37
CA LEU A 134 0.64 -6.05 -12.88
C LEU A 134 -0.53 -6.05 -13.86
N GLN A 135 -1.08 -7.23 -14.17
CA GLN A 135 -2.19 -7.32 -15.12
C GLN A 135 -3.55 -7.12 -14.45
N HIS A 136 -3.71 -7.59 -13.23
CA HIS A 136 -5.00 -7.57 -12.54
C HIS A 136 -4.89 -7.10 -11.08
N PRO A 137 -5.24 -5.83 -10.80
CA PRO A 137 -5.57 -4.72 -11.71
C PRO A 137 -4.35 -4.20 -12.46
N PRO A 138 -4.55 -3.52 -13.62
CA PRO A 138 -3.45 -3.06 -14.48
C PRO A 138 -2.70 -1.89 -13.84
N LEU A 139 -1.71 -2.19 -13.00
CA LEU A 139 -0.88 -1.20 -12.30
C LEU A 139 0.58 -1.34 -12.73
N ALA A 140 1.22 -0.25 -13.16
CA ALA A 140 2.66 -0.20 -13.30
C ALA A 140 3.31 0.07 -11.92
N VAL A 141 4.42 -0.60 -11.66
CA VAL A 141 5.19 -0.44 -10.42
C VAL A 141 6.64 -0.15 -10.78
N LEU A 142 7.20 0.92 -10.22
CA LEU A 142 8.64 1.19 -10.22
C LEU A 142 9.17 0.84 -8.83
N PRO A 143 9.76 -0.34 -8.63
CA PRO A 143 10.35 -0.74 -7.36
C PRO A 143 11.51 0.19 -6.97
N ALA A 144 11.94 0.16 -5.72
CA ALA A 144 13.09 0.94 -5.26
C ALA A 144 14.40 0.54 -5.96
N GLY A 145 14.56 -0.73 -6.29
CA GLY A 145 15.83 -1.28 -6.74
C GLY A 145 16.82 -1.49 -5.58
N PRO A 146 18.11 -1.71 -5.87
CA PRO A 146 19.15 -1.85 -4.86
C PRO A 146 19.29 -0.60 -3.99
N HIS A 147 19.70 -0.80 -2.73
CA HIS A 147 19.89 0.31 -1.79
C HIS A 147 21.12 1.16 -2.20
N PRO A 148 20.95 2.47 -2.49
CA PRO A 148 22.08 3.35 -2.83
C PRO A 148 22.77 3.89 -1.58
N GLU A 149 23.99 4.41 -1.74
CA GLU A 149 24.76 5.02 -0.65
C GLU A 149 24.11 6.31 -0.13
N ASP A 150 23.69 7.19 -1.02
CA ASP A 150 23.00 8.45 -0.67
C ASP A 150 21.63 8.57 -1.35
N PRO A 151 20.57 8.03 -0.71
CA PRO A 151 19.21 8.15 -1.21
C PRO A 151 18.72 9.59 -1.40
N ALA A 152 19.05 10.49 -0.47
CA ALA A 152 18.56 11.86 -0.48
C ALA A 152 19.13 12.66 -1.67
N GLU A 153 20.43 12.49 -1.96
CA GLU A 153 21.07 13.12 -3.12
C GLU A 153 20.47 12.63 -4.42
N LEU A 154 20.28 11.32 -4.58
CA LEU A 154 19.64 10.75 -5.77
C LEU A 154 18.21 11.28 -5.98
N LEU A 155 17.40 11.30 -4.93
CA LEU A 155 16.02 11.78 -4.99
C LEU A 155 15.93 13.30 -5.25
N GLY A 156 16.93 14.08 -4.86
CA GLY A 156 17.05 15.51 -5.13
C GLY A 156 17.64 15.85 -6.49
N SER A 157 18.17 14.87 -7.21
CA SER A 157 18.95 15.07 -8.42
C SER A 157 18.10 15.47 -9.64
N SER A 158 18.78 15.95 -10.68
CA SER A 158 18.15 16.19 -12.00
C SER A 158 17.64 14.89 -12.65
N SER A 159 18.20 13.73 -12.28
CA SER A 159 17.74 12.42 -12.73
C SER A 159 16.32 12.13 -12.25
N MET A 160 15.98 12.46 -11.00
CA MET A 160 14.61 12.29 -10.49
C MET A 160 13.60 13.14 -11.26
N LYS A 161 13.94 14.37 -11.59
CA LYS A 161 13.10 15.22 -12.45
C LYS A 161 12.87 14.59 -13.82
N ARG A 162 13.92 13.98 -14.43
CA ARG A 162 13.79 13.27 -15.72
C ARG A 162 12.90 12.02 -15.59
N VAL A 163 13.06 11.22 -14.52
CA VAL A 163 12.18 10.08 -14.21
C VAL A 163 10.74 10.54 -14.12
N LEU A 164 10.43 11.57 -13.30
CA LEU A 164 9.07 12.08 -13.17
C LEU A 164 8.52 12.59 -14.52
N ALA A 165 9.34 13.30 -15.31
CA ALA A 165 8.93 13.76 -16.62
C ALA A 165 8.66 12.59 -17.60
N ALA A 166 9.44 11.52 -17.56
CA ALA A 166 9.21 10.32 -18.34
C ALA A 166 7.92 9.61 -17.93
N LEU A 167 7.68 9.45 -16.63
CA LEU A 167 6.45 8.85 -16.11
C LEU A 167 5.21 9.69 -16.45
N LYS A 168 5.27 11.03 -16.34
CA LYS A 168 4.16 11.93 -16.69
C LYS A 168 3.74 11.85 -18.16
N ARG A 169 4.62 11.43 -19.07
CA ARG A 169 4.25 11.22 -20.48
C ARG A 169 3.41 9.96 -20.72
N GLN A 170 3.55 8.95 -19.86
CA GLN A 170 2.93 7.63 -20.07
C GLN A 170 1.82 7.30 -19.10
N PHE A 171 1.82 7.90 -17.92
CA PHE A 171 0.85 7.64 -16.88
C PHE A 171 0.03 8.88 -16.57
N ASP A 172 -1.24 8.68 -16.29
CA ASP A 172 -2.19 9.75 -15.98
C ASP A 172 -2.14 10.13 -14.49
N LEU A 173 -1.53 9.26 -13.65
CA LEU A 173 -1.33 9.51 -12.23
C LEU A 173 -0.13 8.74 -11.69
N ILE A 174 0.68 9.41 -10.86
CA ILE A 174 1.87 8.85 -10.22
C ILE A 174 1.66 8.87 -8.70
N VAL A 175 1.76 7.70 -8.06
CA VAL A 175 1.72 7.56 -6.60
C VAL A 175 3.12 7.18 -6.13
N ILE A 176 3.68 7.92 -5.17
CA ILE A 176 5.02 7.66 -4.61
C ILE A 176 4.88 7.27 -3.15
N ASP A 177 5.30 6.05 -2.78
CA ASP A 177 5.52 5.68 -1.37
C ASP A 177 6.84 6.29 -0.91
N ALA A 178 6.83 7.08 0.15
CA ALA A 178 8.02 7.78 0.67
C ALA A 178 8.29 7.41 2.13
N PRO A 179 9.55 7.47 2.61
CA PRO A 179 9.88 7.17 4.00
C PRO A 179 9.21 8.12 5.01
N PRO A 180 9.29 7.86 6.33
CA PRO A 180 8.70 8.73 7.35
C PRO A 180 9.43 10.07 7.48
N THR A 181 8.65 11.16 7.61
CA THR A 181 9.12 12.56 7.58
C THR A 181 10.04 12.95 8.75
N MET A 182 9.81 12.34 9.94
CA MET A 182 10.58 12.72 11.14
C MET A 182 11.99 12.13 11.20
N LEU A 183 12.33 11.25 10.27
CA LEU A 183 13.57 10.47 10.35
C LEU A 183 14.62 10.89 9.31
N VAL A 184 14.16 11.29 8.13
CA VAL A 184 15.02 11.59 6.98
C VAL A 184 14.44 12.74 6.16
N THR A 185 15.24 13.34 5.29
CA THR A 185 14.83 14.44 4.41
C THR A 185 14.13 14.00 3.13
N ASP A 186 14.30 12.74 2.75
CA ASP A 186 13.83 12.12 1.51
C ASP A 186 12.33 12.43 1.21
N PRO A 187 11.37 12.27 2.18
CA PRO A 187 9.97 12.54 1.89
C PRO A 187 9.70 14.02 1.60
N ALA A 188 10.43 14.94 2.23
CA ALA A 188 10.29 16.36 1.94
C ALA A 188 10.83 16.71 0.56
N ILE A 189 11.95 16.10 0.15
CA ILE A 189 12.52 16.23 -1.21
C ILE A 189 11.53 15.71 -2.25
N LEU A 190 10.95 14.55 -2.07
CA LEU A 190 9.94 14.00 -2.98
C LEU A 190 8.67 14.87 -3.01
N ALA A 191 8.19 15.28 -1.84
CA ALA A 191 6.98 16.07 -1.70
C ALA A 191 7.10 17.47 -2.32
N SER A 192 8.28 18.08 -2.34
CA SER A 192 8.53 19.36 -3.03
C SER A 192 8.44 19.26 -4.55
N GLN A 193 8.55 18.07 -5.11
CA GLN A 193 8.42 17.78 -6.55
C GLN A 193 7.03 17.25 -6.92
N ALA A 194 6.11 17.13 -5.94
CA ALA A 194 4.80 16.54 -6.11
C ALA A 194 3.69 17.59 -6.16
N ASP A 195 2.56 17.22 -6.77
CA ASP A 195 1.36 18.03 -6.84
C ASP A 195 0.51 17.94 -5.57
N GLY A 196 0.72 16.89 -4.76
CA GLY A 196 0.06 16.69 -3.48
C GLY A 196 0.76 15.68 -2.58
N THR A 197 0.61 15.84 -1.28
CA THR A 197 1.17 14.92 -0.27
C THR A 197 0.08 14.47 0.68
N LEU A 198 -0.06 13.16 0.86
CA LEU A 198 -0.90 12.54 1.88
C LEU A 198 -0.05 12.17 3.09
N LEU A 199 -0.46 12.63 4.27
CA LEU A 199 0.18 12.28 5.53
C LEU A 199 -0.61 11.16 6.20
N VAL A 200 -0.02 9.96 6.27
CA VAL A 200 -0.60 8.80 6.93
C VAL A 200 -0.29 8.85 8.42
N VAL A 201 -1.30 8.65 9.25
CA VAL A 201 -1.23 8.76 10.71
C VAL A 201 -1.89 7.55 11.34
N ARG A 202 -1.23 6.89 12.27
CA ARG A 202 -1.81 5.79 13.02
C ARG A 202 -2.66 6.30 14.18
N ALA A 203 -3.98 6.04 14.14
CA ALA A 203 -4.91 6.41 15.20
C ALA A 203 -4.51 5.79 16.54
N GLY A 204 -4.71 6.52 17.62
CA GLY A 204 -4.42 6.09 18.99
C GLY A 204 -2.95 5.86 19.34
N LYS A 205 -2.02 5.95 18.38
CA LYS A 205 -0.58 5.75 18.63
C LYS A 205 0.24 7.01 18.38
N THR A 206 0.01 7.69 17.29
CA THR A 206 0.81 8.87 16.92
C THR A 206 0.30 10.11 17.62
N GLN A 207 1.18 10.77 18.36
CA GLN A 207 0.84 11.99 19.09
C GLN A 207 0.58 13.16 18.15
N ARG A 208 -0.41 14.00 18.47
CA ARG A 208 -0.72 15.22 17.69
C ARG A 208 0.48 16.13 17.46
N LYS A 209 1.36 16.28 18.46
CA LYS A 209 2.59 17.08 18.34
C LYS A 209 3.53 16.54 17.27
N THR A 210 3.66 15.22 17.15
CA THR A 210 4.48 14.56 16.12
C THR A 210 3.91 14.79 14.74
N VAL A 211 2.57 14.67 14.57
CA VAL A 211 1.88 14.95 13.31
C VAL A 211 2.05 16.41 12.90
N ALA A 212 1.85 17.34 13.83
CA ALA A 212 2.03 18.78 13.58
C ALA A 212 3.46 19.12 13.16
N ARG A 213 4.46 18.49 13.79
CA ARG A 213 5.87 18.68 13.42
C ARG A 213 6.18 18.11 12.04
N ALA A 214 5.66 16.92 11.72
CA ALA A 214 5.82 16.32 10.37
C ALA A 214 5.20 17.22 9.30
N HIS A 215 3.99 17.74 9.54
CA HIS A 215 3.33 18.71 8.66
C HIS A 215 4.16 19.96 8.47
N ALA A 216 4.68 20.56 9.57
CA ALA A 216 5.52 21.76 9.51
C ALA A 216 6.79 21.53 8.67
N LEU A 217 7.48 20.39 8.84
CA LEU A 217 8.66 20.04 8.04
C LEU A 217 8.33 19.94 6.55
N LEU A 218 7.23 19.28 6.18
CA LEU A 218 6.77 19.20 4.80
C LEU A 218 6.47 20.59 4.23
N THR A 219 5.76 21.44 4.99
CA THR A 219 5.41 22.80 4.57
C THR A 219 6.65 23.69 4.37
N GLN A 220 7.66 23.56 5.24
CA GLN A 220 8.93 24.28 5.10
C GLN A 220 9.65 23.97 3.78
N MET A 221 9.49 22.74 3.28
CA MET A 221 10.03 22.29 2.00
C MET A 221 9.07 22.53 0.83
N HIS A 222 8.09 23.43 0.99
CA HIS A 222 7.09 23.79 -0.01
C HIS A 222 6.22 22.63 -0.48
N ALA A 223 6.11 21.54 0.28
CA ALA A 223 5.23 20.43 -0.02
C ALA A 223 3.76 20.84 0.20
N LYS A 224 2.90 20.49 -0.75
CA LYS A 224 1.45 20.70 -0.67
C LYS A 224 0.81 19.51 0.06
N VAL A 225 0.63 19.60 1.37
CA VAL A 225 -0.11 18.58 2.13
C VAL A 225 -1.60 18.73 1.84
N VAL A 226 -2.18 17.77 1.12
CA VAL A 226 -3.58 17.81 0.65
C VAL A 226 -4.53 17.12 1.62
N GLY A 227 -4.03 16.31 2.55
CA GLY A 227 -4.85 15.66 3.56
C GLY A 227 -4.10 14.68 4.44
N CYS A 228 -4.82 14.14 5.44
CA CYS A 228 -4.35 13.07 6.31
C CYS A 228 -5.21 11.82 6.12
N VAL A 229 -4.56 10.65 6.16
CA VAL A 229 -5.21 9.35 6.18
C VAL A 229 -5.01 8.72 7.55
N LEU A 230 -6.10 8.44 8.26
CA LEU A 230 -6.04 7.74 9.54
C LEU A 230 -6.11 6.23 9.31
N THR A 231 -5.15 5.50 9.87
CA THR A 231 -5.10 4.03 9.86
C THR A 231 -5.41 3.47 11.24
N HIS A 232 -5.76 2.19 11.33
CA HIS A 232 -6.08 1.49 12.59
C HIS A 232 -7.20 2.19 13.37
N VAL A 233 -8.23 2.64 12.66
CA VAL A 233 -9.35 3.40 13.23
C VAL A 233 -10.46 2.51 13.81
N GLU A 234 -10.43 1.21 13.57
CA GLU A 234 -11.45 0.23 13.97
C GLU A 234 -11.79 0.28 15.46
N TYR A 235 -10.83 0.61 16.31
CA TYR A 235 -11.04 0.74 17.76
C TYR A 235 -11.66 2.08 18.20
N TYR A 236 -11.72 3.05 17.28
CA TYR A 236 -12.16 4.44 17.57
C TYR A 236 -13.43 4.82 16.84
N LEU A 237 -13.95 3.91 16.01
CA LEU A 237 -15.20 4.16 15.29
C LEU A 237 -16.41 4.05 16.22
N PRO A 238 -17.44 4.92 16.07
CA PRO A 238 -18.72 4.77 16.77
C PRO A 238 -19.29 3.36 16.58
N GLY A 239 -20.05 2.85 17.57
CA GLY A 239 -20.57 1.48 17.58
C GLY A 239 -21.33 1.04 16.33
N TYR A 240 -21.93 1.97 15.57
CA TYR A 240 -22.52 1.70 14.27
C TYR A 240 -21.52 1.08 13.28
N TYR A 241 -20.30 1.60 13.20
CA TYR A 241 -19.26 1.04 12.34
C TYR A 241 -18.70 -0.27 12.90
N GLN A 242 -18.60 -0.40 14.23
CA GLN A 242 -18.17 -1.66 14.86
C GLN A 242 -19.17 -2.79 14.55
N HIS A 243 -20.49 -2.55 14.60
CA HIS A 243 -21.51 -3.51 14.20
C HIS A 243 -21.43 -3.85 12.71
N TYR A 244 -21.21 -2.87 11.83
CA TYR A 244 -21.06 -3.10 10.40
C TYR A 244 -19.84 -3.98 10.10
N TYR A 245 -18.71 -3.73 10.75
CA TYR A 245 -17.50 -4.55 10.62
C TYR A 245 -17.70 -5.96 11.24
N ALA A 246 -18.32 -6.06 12.42
CA ALA A 246 -18.61 -7.35 13.07
C ALA A 246 -19.57 -8.22 12.25
N TYR A 247 -20.61 -7.65 11.68
CA TYR A 247 -21.59 -8.37 10.84
C TYR A 247 -20.94 -8.97 9.58
N ARG A 248 -20.04 -8.28 8.95
CA ARG A 248 -19.40 -8.74 7.69
C ARG A 248 -18.15 -9.59 7.88
N TYR A 249 -17.45 -9.47 9.00
CA TYR A 249 -16.25 -10.25 9.34
C TYR A 249 -16.48 -11.28 10.45
N GLY A 250 -17.56 -11.16 11.23
CA GLY A 250 -17.94 -12.10 12.30
C GLY A 250 -18.40 -13.44 11.75
N GLU A 251 -19.15 -13.46 10.66
CA GLU A 251 -19.67 -14.71 10.05
C GLU A 251 -18.57 -15.65 9.52
N LYS A 252 -17.37 -15.16 9.21
CA LYS A 252 -16.25 -16.04 8.82
C LYS A 252 -15.56 -16.75 9.98
N LYS A 253 -15.73 -16.31 11.23
CA LYS A 253 -15.12 -16.98 12.41
C LYS A 253 -15.98 -18.09 12.97
N GLU A 254 -17.31 -18.05 12.83
CA GLU A 254 -18.21 -19.11 13.34
C GLU A 254 -18.22 -20.36 12.45
N ALA A 255 -18.04 -20.21 11.14
CA ALA A 255 -18.01 -21.35 10.21
C ALA A 255 -16.78 -22.27 10.38
N THR A 256 -15.74 -21.84 11.13
CA THR A 256 -14.53 -22.65 11.41
C THR A 256 -14.52 -23.23 12.81
N SER A 257 -15.34 -22.73 13.76
CA SER A 257 -15.39 -23.25 15.14
C SER A 257 -16.42 -24.39 15.33
N ASP A 258 -17.41 -24.50 14.43
CA ASP A 258 -18.48 -25.52 14.57
C ASP A 258 -18.12 -26.91 14.00
N LYS A 259 -16.97 -27.04 13.33
CA LYS A 259 -16.48 -28.36 12.87
C LYS A 259 -15.54 -29.08 13.87
N GLY A 260 -15.22 -28.46 15.01
CA GLY A 260 -14.33 -29.02 16.03
C GLY A 260 -15.04 -29.65 17.25
N GLN A 261 -16.35 -29.44 17.45
CA GLN A 261 -17.07 -29.92 18.64
C GLN A 261 -18.03 -31.07 18.39
N ALA A 262 -18.16 -31.58 17.17
CA ALA A 262 -19.10 -32.67 16.86
C ALA A 262 -18.53 -34.09 17.00
N THR A 263 -17.28 -34.25 17.50
CA THR A 263 -16.63 -35.58 17.63
C THR A 263 -16.24 -36.00 19.04
N SER A 264 -16.58 -35.23 20.11
CA SER A 264 -16.21 -35.60 21.48
C SER A 264 -17.37 -35.95 22.41
N SER A 265 -18.63 -36.03 21.94
CA SER A 265 -19.82 -36.34 22.78
C SER A 265 -20.43 -37.72 22.53
N LYS A 266 -19.67 -38.69 21.96
CA LYS A 266 -20.17 -40.06 21.73
C LYS A 266 -19.36 -41.17 22.43
N GLN A 267 -18.64 -40.86 23.50
CA GLN A 267 -17.96 -41.89 24.31
C GLN A 267 -18.02 -41.61 25.84
N GLN A 268 -19.20 -41.34 26.38
CA GLN A 268 -19.46 -41.47 27.82
C GLN A 268 -20.93 -41.80 28.05
N GLY A 269 -21.28 -43.04 27.91
CA GLY A 269 -22.65 -43.51 28.14
C GLY A 269 -22.79 -45.04 28.18
N THR A 270 -21.88 -45.74 28.86
CA THR A 270 -22.11 -47.14 29.27
C THR A 270 -21.11 -47.58 30.36
N SER A 271 -21.42 -47.23 31.60
CA SER A 271 -21.00 -48.01 32.79
C SER A 271 -21.54 -47.30 34.03
N ASP A 272 -22.73 -47.66 34.45
CA ASP A 272 -23.19 -47.64 35.85
C ASP A 272 -24.58 -48.25 35.91
N LYS A 273 -24.60 -49.58 35.86
CA LYS A 273 -25.69 -50.41 36.38
C LYS A 273 -25.08 -51.72 36.85
N LYS A 274 -24.62 -51.74 38.08
CA LYS A 274 -24.61 -52.92 38.91
C LYS A 274 -23.90 -52.58 40.26
N GLN A 275 -24.70 -52.37 41.29
CA GLN A 275 -24.48 -52.86 42.65
C GLN A 275 -25.30 -52.04 43.62
N VAL A 276 -26.51 -52.48 43.90
CA VAL A 276 -27.13 -52.35 45.19
C VAL A 276 -27.93 -53.63 45.40
N SER A 277 -27.39 -54.51 46.15
CA SER A 277 -28.12 -55.49 46.94
C SER A 277 -27.18 -55.99 48.04
N GLY A 278 -27.60 -55.80 49.26
CA GLY A 278 -27.05 -56.61 50.35
C GLY A 278 -26.75 -55.87 51.62
N LEU A 279 -27.55 -56.26 52.72
CA LEU A 279 -27.29 -56.19 54.13
C LEU A 279 -27.63 -54.83 54.76
N GLY A 280 -28.65 -54.70 55.65
CA GLY A 280 -29.15 -55.67 56.61
C GLY A 280 -28.53 -55.48 58.00
N GLY A 281 -29.22 -54.91 58.90
CA GLY A 281 -28.81 -54.73 60.26
C GLY A 281 -29.35 -53.45 60.89
#